data_be0d3fbced0f761577b9daead5f340cd
#
_entry.id   be0d3fbced0f761577b9daead5f340cd
#
_cell.length_a   1.000
_cell.length_b   1.000
_cell.length_c   1.000
_cell.angle_alpha   90.00
_cell.angle_beta   90.00
_cell.angle_gamma   90.00
#
_symmetry.space_group_name_H-M   'P 1'
#
loop_
_entity.id
_entity.type
_entity.pdbx_description
1 polymer ?
#
loop_
_entity_poly.entity_id
_entity_poly.type
_entity_poly.pdbx_seq_one_letter_code
_entity_poly.pdbx_strand_id
1 'polypeptide(L)'
;MRNILFALLISTSIYAQESKNYFVLLTSDPMTNPSAAMMSINTASEALNQGHNVVYFAAGDGVKILMKNVIQNLNNVTFHGGNTNRLSQMMESLLNEFSYNGGIIHVSEGSFLTYGVTQENSSDLLIDLLSINWSYPKQLIELSSGAD
;
A
#
# COMPACT_ATOMS: atom_id res chain seq x y z
N MET A 1 -7.47 -60.20 27.08
CA MET A 1 -6.50 -59.09 26.86
C MET A 1 -7.22 -58.02 26.08
N ARG A 2 -7.53 -56.91 26.75
CA ARG A 2 -8.37 -55.84 26.17
C ARG A 2 -7.44 -54.66 25.88
N ASN A 3 -7.16 -54.41 24.58
CA ASN A 3 -6.32 -53.29 24.12
C ASN A 3 -7.11 -52.00 24.26
N ILE A 4 -6.67 -51.16 25.21
CA ILE A 4 -7.17 -49.78 25.34
C ILE A 4 -6.34 -48.89 24.42
N LEU A 5 -6.97 -48.45 23.33
CA LEU A 5 -6.37 -47.51 22.42
C LEU A 5 -6.55 -46.11 23.00
N PHE A 6 -5.46 -45.49 23.52
CA PHE A 6 -5.45 -44.11 23.98
C PHE A 6 -5.34 -43.20 22.76
N ALA A 7 -6.45 -42.60 22.34
CA ALA A 7 -6.45 -41.56 21.36
C ALA A 7 -5.98 -40.23 22.00
N LEU A 8 -4.76 -39.84 21.70
CA LEU A 8 -4.20 -38.55 22.12
C LEU A 8 -4.83 -37.47 21.26
N LEU A 9 -5.84 -36.77 21.75
CA LEU A 9 -6.40 -35.56 21.13
C LEU A 9 -5.42 -34.41 21.36
N ILE A 10 -4.56 -34.16 20.37
CA ILE A 10 -3.75 -32.96 20.31
C ILE A 10 -4.68 -31.82 19.88
N SER A 11 -5.20 -31.07 20.85
CA SER A 11 -5.88 -29.81 20.59
C SER A 11 -4.83 -28.76 20.21
N THR A 12 -4.57 -28.60 18.93
CA THR A 12 -3.83 -27.43 18.42
C THR A 12 -4.76 -26.22 18.59
N SER A 13 -4.52 -25.44 19.63
CA SER A 13 -5.11 -24.10 19.74
C SER A 13 -4.53 -23.26 18.60
N ILE A 14 -5.25 -23.15 17.50
CA ILE A 14 -4.98 -22.16 16.45
C ILE A 14 -5.34 -20.84 17.12
N TYR A 15 -4.34 -20.12 17.63
CA TYR A 15 -4.52 -18.72 17.97
C TYR A 15 -4.77 -18.00 16.64
N ALA A 16 -6.04 -17.78 16.30
CA ALA A 16 -6.39 -16.86 15.26
C ALA A 16 -5.87 -15.48 15.68
N GLN A 17 -4.88 -14.96 14.98
CA GLN A 17 -4.42 -13.60 15.19
C GLN A 17 -5.60 -12.67 14.96
N GLU A 18 -5.92 -11.83 15.95
CA GLU A 18 -7.02 -10.87 15.82
C GLU A 18 -6.71 -9.89 14.68
N SER A 19 -7.65 -9.74 13.76
CA SER A 19 -7.50 -8.79 12.65
C SER A 19 -7.57 -7.37 13.21
N LYS A 20 -6.60 -6.56 12.86
CA LYS A 20 -6.51 -5.14 13.23
C LYS A 20 -6.72 -4.25 12.01
N ASN A 21 -6.93 -2.96 12.26
CA ASN A 21 -7.05 -1.95 11.21
C ASN A 21 -5.79 -1.09 11.17
N TYR A 22 -5.11 -1.10 10.05
CA TYR A 22 -3.91 -0.28 9.85
C TYR A 22 -4.18 0.85 8.87
N PHE A 23 -3.69 2.01 9.23
CA PHE A 23 -3.70 3.20 8.38
C PHE A 23 -2.27 3.61 8.08
N VAL A 24 -1.86 3.49 6.82
CA VAL A 24 -0.51 3.84 6.36
C VAL A 24 -0.59 5.11 5.52
N LEU A 25 0.05 6.18 5.98
CA LEU A 25 0.05 7.47 5.32
C LEU A 25 1.40 7.77 4.66
N LEU A 26 1.39 8.01 3.34
CA LEU A 26 2.53 8.55 2.61
C LEU A 26 2.29 10.02 2.26
N THR A 27 3.16 10.92 2.75
CA THR A 27 3.11 12.35 2.42
C THR A 27 4.37 12.86 1.73
N SER A 28 5.47 12.12 1.81
CA SER A 28 6.75 12.52 1.23
C SER A 28 6.82 12.25 -0.27
N ASP A 29 7.53 13.11 -0.98
CA ASP A 29 7.81 12.92 -2.40
C ASP A 29 8.68 11.67 -2.64
N PRO A 30 8.20 10.69 -3.43
CA PRO A 30 8.95 9.47 -3.71
C PRO A 30 10.26 9.71 -4.48
N MET A 31 10.38 10.81 -5.20
CA MET A 31 11.61 11.17 -5.91
C MET A 31 12.69 11.70 -4.97
N THR A 32 12.32 12.39 -3.91
CA THR A 32 13.26 12.93 -2.92
C THR A 32 13.50 11.98 -1.75
N ASN A 33 12.49 11.13 -1.44
CA ASN A 33 12.60 10.14 -0.38
C ASN A 33 12.03 8.78 -0.82
N PRO A 34 12.71 8.10 -1.75
CA PRO A 34 12.25 6.80 -2.25
C PRO A 34 12.21 5.71 -1.17
N SER A 35 13.05 5.84 -0.15
CA SER A 35 13.05 4.90 0.99
C SER A 35 11.75 4.98 1.79
N ALA A 36 11.25 6.17 2.08
CA ALA A 36 9.97 6.34 2.79
C ALA A 36 8.81 5.78 1.94
N ALA A 37 8.81 6.04 0.64
CA ALA A 37 7.80 5.51 -0.27
C ALA A 37 7.82 3.97 -0.31
N MET A 38 9.01 3.36 -0.43
CA MET A 38 9.17 1.91 -0.41
C MET A 38 8.74 1.30 0.92
N MET A 39 9.17 1.88 2.04
CA MET A 39 8.81 1.38 3.37
C MET A 39 7.32 1.47 3.64
N SER A 40 6.65 2.52 3.18
CA SER A 40 5.20 2.68 3.40
C SER A 40 4.40 1.56 2.73
N ILE A 41 4.67 1.26 1.44
CA ILE A 41 3.93 0.20 0.74
C ILE A 41 4.33 -1.20 1.22
N ASN A 42 5.61 -1.44 1.56
CA ASN A 42 6.04 -2.71 2.14
C ASN A 42 5.35 -2.96 3.49
N THR A 43 5.26 -1.95 4.35
CA THR A 43 4.58 -2.08 5.65
C THR A 43 3.09 -2.35 5.46
N ALA A 44 2.43 -1.66 4.52
CA ALA A 44 1.03 -1.89 4.19
C ALA A 44 0.81 -3.32 3.68
N SER A 45 1.66 -3.78 2.75
CA SER A 45 1.57 -5.12 2.17
C SER A 45 1.81 -6.21 3.21
N GLU A 46 2.80 -6.01 4.10
CA GLU A 46 3.08 -6.96 5.17
C GLU A 46 1.92 -7.08 6.17
N ALA A 47 1.33 -5.96 6.59
CA ALA A 47 0.16 -5.98 7.46
C ALA A 47 -1.03 -6.69 6.80
N LEU A 48 -1.25 -6.47 5.49
CA LEU A 48 -2.28 -7.15 4.74
C LEU A 48 -2.03 -8.67 4.67
N ASN A 49 -0.78 -9.08 4.42
CA ASN A 49 -0.38 -10.49 4.36
C ASN A 49 -0.53 -11.21 5.72
N GLN A 50 -0.45 -10.46 6.82
CA GLN A 50 -0.74 -10.96 8.17
C GLN A 50 -2.24 -11.08 8.47
N GLY A 51 -3.12 -10.75 7.52
CA GLY A 51 -4.57 -10.88 7.67
C GLY A 51 -5.25 -9.67 8.31
N HIS A 52 -4.59 -8.52 8.31
CA HIS A 52 -5.14 -7.27 8.83
C HIS A 52 -5.89 -6.48 7.75
N ASN A 53 -6.78 -5.59 8.17
CA ASN A 53 -7.40 -4.61 7.28
C ASN A 53 -6.45 -3.43 7.10
N VAL A 54 -6.16 -3.04 5.88
CA VAL A 54 -5.15 -2.00 5.63
C VAL A 54 -5.66 -0.95 4.65
N VAL A 55 -5.58 0.30 5.09
CA VAL A 55 -5.78 1.47 4.25
C VAL A 55 -4.41 2.12 3.98
N TYR A 56 -4.05 2.23 2.72
CA TYR A 56 -2.91 3.01 2.26
C TYR A 56 -3.40 4.36 1.73
N PHE A 57 -2.97 5.47 2.35
CA PHE A 57 -3.38 6.81 2.00
C PHE A 57 -2.20 7.63 1.47
N ALA A 58 -2.28 8.09 0.22
CA ALA A 58 -1.31 9.00 -0.35
C ALA A 58 -1.84 10.45 -0.33
N ALA A 59 -1.07 11.36 0.28
CA ALA A 59 -1.43 12.77 0.39
C ALA A 59 -0.18 13.66 0.19
N GLY A 60 -0.39 14.96 0.00
CA GLY A 60 0.71 15.89 -0.28
C GLY A 60 1.53 15.41 -1.48
N ASP A 61 2.85 15.49 -1.38
CA ASP A 61 3.75 15.00 -2.43
C ASP A 61 3.74 13.47 -2.57
N GLY A 62 3.23 12.75 -1.58
CA GLY A 62 3.10 11.30 -1.61
C GLY A 62 2.18 10.78 -2.71
N VAL A 63 1.22 11.57 -3.21
CA VAL A 63 0.35 11.18 -4.32
C VAL A 63 1.12 10.86 -5.60
N LYS A 64 2.31 11.45 -5.74
CA LYS A 64 3.19 11.22 -6.91
C LYS A 64 3.60 9.76 -7.10
N ILE A 65 3.52 8.93 -6.04
CA ILE A 65 3.83 7.50 -6.14
C ILE A 65 2.91 6.75 -7.12
N LEU A 66 1.72 7.29 -7.38
CA LEU A 66 0.76 6.73 -8.33
C LEU A 66 0.89 7.32 -9.74
N MET A 67 1.72 8.33 -9.95
CA MET A 67 1.89 8.96 -11.26
C MET A 67 2.87 8.16 -12.13
N LYS A 68 2.45 7.77 -13.34
CA LYS A 68 3.27 6.98 -14.29
C LYS A 68 4.64 7.58 -14.54
N ASN A 69 4.69 8.89 -14.80
CA ASN A 69 5.94 9.59 -15.06
C ASN A 69 6.89 9.65 -13.86
N VAL A 70 6.37 9.57 -12.63
CA VAL A 70 7.18 9.58 -11.41
C VAL A 70 7.69 8.17 -11.13
N ILE A 71 6.82 7.18 -11.08
CA ILE A 71 7.20 5.80 -10.73
C ILE A 71 8.23 5.25 -11.75
N GLN A 72 8.06 5.55 -13.03
CA GLN A 72 9.00 5.13 -14.08
C GLN A 72 10.40 5.75 -13.95
N ASN A 73 10.51 6.89 -13.28
CA ASN A 73 11.76 7.62 -13.08
C ASN A 73 12.43 7.40 -11.71
N LEU A 74 11.85 6.59 -10.82
CA LEU A 74 12.42 6.33 -9.49
C LEU A 74 13.85 5.76 -9.52
N ASN A 75 14.21 5.07 -10.58
CA ASN A 75 15.55 4.48 -10.73
C ASN A 75 16.69 5.50 -10.81
N ASN A 76 16.38 6.72 -11.27
CA ASN A 76 17.40 7.78 -11.43
C ASN A 76 17.88 8.34 -10.10
N VAL A 77 17.17 8.03 -9.00
CA VAL A 77 17.41 8.62 -7.68
C VAL A 77 18.23 7.70 -6.77
N THR A 78 18.23 6.37 -7.00
CA THR A 78 18.54 5.40 -5.95
C THR A 78 19.79 4.56 -6.16
N PHE A 79 20.37 4.45 -7.35
CA PHE A 79 21.49 3.55 -7.59
C PHE A 79 22.63 4.18 -8.35
N HIS A 80 23.79 4.23 -7.71
CA HIS A 80 25.05 4.53 -8.34
C HIS A 80 25.36 3.48 -9.43
N GLY A 81 25.17 3.85 -10.69
CA GLY A 81 25.73 3.14 -11.84
C GLY A 81 24.93 1.97 -12.42
N GLY A 82 23.71 1.74 -12.00
CA GLY A 82 22.87 0.68 -12.57
C GLY A 82 21.61 1.23 -13.23
N ASN A 83 21.55 1.23 -14.54
CA ASN A 83 20.32 1.49 -15.31
C ASN A 83 19.38 0.28 -15.19
N THR A 84 18.87 0.01 -13.97
CA THR A 84 17.96 -1.08 -13.74
C THR A 84 16.63 -0.48 -13.31
N ASN A 85 15.59 -0.67 -14.13
CA ASN A 85 14.20 -0.31 -13.79
C ASN A 85 13.64 -1.12 -12.59
N ARG A 86 14.54 -1.63 -11.76
CA ARG A 86 14.21 -2.57 -10.70
C ARG A 86 13.35 -1.93 -9.59
N LEU A 87 13.71 -0.72 -9.16
CA LEU A 87 12.95 -0.05 -8.09
C LEU A 87 11.56 0.35 -8.58
N SER A 88 11.47 0.90 -9.78
CA SER A 88 10.22 1.24 -10.44
C SER A 88 9.30 0.03 -10.56
N GLN A 89 9.80 -1.07 -11.14
CA GLN A 89 9.04 -2.30 -11.31
C GLN A 89 8.60 -2.90 -9.96
N MET A 90 9.48 -2.89 -8.96
CA MET A 90 9.15 -3.41 -7.64
C MET A 90 8.08 -2.57 -6.95
N MET A 91 8.16 -1.25 -7.04
CA MET A 91 7.17 -0.34 -6.46
C MET A 91 5.80 -0.52 -7.11
N GLU A 92 5.76 -0.56 -8.43
CA GLU A 92 4.52 -0.76 -9.18
C GLU A 92 3.90 -2.14 -8.90
N SER A 93 4.72 -3.20 -8.84
CA SER A 93 4.28 -4.55 -8.47
C SER A 93 3.65 -4.58 -7.07
N LEU A 94 4.31 -3.97 -6.08
CA LEU A 94 3.80 -3.93 -4.70
C LEU A 94 2.46 -3.19 -4.59
N LEU A 95 2.30 -2.06 -5.28
CA LEU A 95 1.04 -1.32 -5.31
C LEU A 95 -0.09 -2.12 -5.96
N ASN A 96 0.21 -2.79 -7.07
CA ASN A 96 -0.74 -3.65 -7.76
C ASN A 96 -1.12 -4.87 -6.90
N GLU A 97 -0.15 -5.58 -6.34
CA GLU A 97 -0.39 -6.73 -5.48
C GLU A 97 -1.18 -6.35 -4.22
N PHE A 98 -0.85 -5.22 -3.60
CA PHE A 98 -1.58 -4.70 -2.46
C PHE A 98 -3.06 -4.44 -2.80
N SER A 99 -3.33 -3.74 -3.91
CA SER A 99 -4.69 -3.47 -4.38
C SER A 99 -5.44 -4.76 -4.75
N TYR A 100 -4.78 -5.70 -5.42
CA TYR A 100 -5.37 -6.97 -5.85
C TYR A 100 -5.71 -7.89 -4.67
N ASN A 101 -4.90 -7.88 -3.62
CA ASN A 101 -5.09 -8.71 -2.42
C ASN A 101 -6.07 -8.10 -1.40
N GLY A 102 -6.77 -7.02 -1.74
CA GLY A 102 -7.81 -6.42 -0.93
C GLY A 102 -7.37 -5.24 -0.07
N GLY A 103 -6.15 -4.76 -0.24
CA GLY A 103 -5.70 -3.49 0.34
C GLY A 103 -6.45 -2.30 -0.29
N ILE A 104 -6.80 -1.33 0.54
CA ILE A 104 -7.60 -0.19 0.10
C ILE A 104 -6.67 1.02 -0.10
N ILE A 105 -6.63 1.54 -1.35
CA ILE A 105 -5.83 2.72 -1.67
C ILE A 105 -6.73 3.95 -1.70
N HIS A 106 -6.38 4.95 -0.90
CA HIS A 106 -6.95 6.29 -0.91
C HIS A 106 -5.93 7.31 -1.36
N VAL A 107 -6.41 8.34 -2.05
CA VAL A 107 -5.60 9.48 -2.50
C VAL A 107 -6.26 10.79 -2.12
N SER A 108 -5.45 11.76 -1.74
CA SER A 108 -5.92 13.12 -1.54
C SER A 108 -6.23 13.78 -2.88
N GLU A 109 -7.50 14.01 -3.18
CA GLU A 109 -7.94 14.70 -4.39
C GLU A 109 -7.32 16.10 -4.48
N GLY A 110 -7.35 16.86 -3.38
CA GLY A 110 -6.73 18.18 -3.32
C GLY A 110 -5.24 18.16 -3.64
N SER A 111 -4.52 17.13 -3.21
CA SER A 111 -3.11 16.99 -3.54
C SER A 111 -2.90 16.69 -5.02
N PHE A 112 -3.69 15.82 -5.63
CA PHE A 112 -3.60 15.54 -7.06
C PHE A 112 -3.92 16.76 -7.91
N LEU A 113 -4.89 17.57 -7.52
CA LEU A 113 -5.23 18.81 -8.23
C LEU A 113 -4.04 19.76 -8.35
N THR A 114 -3.14 19.80 -7.35
CA THR A 114 -1.92 20.63 -7.42
C THR A 114 -0.94 20.18 -8.50
N TYR A 115 -1.08 18.93 -8.96
CA TYR A 115 -0.28 18.34 -10.05
C TYR A 115 -1.05 18.22 -11.37
N GLY A 116 -2.25 18.82 -11.45
CA GLY A 116 -3.09 18.78 -12.64
C GLY A 116 -3.74 17.42 -12.90
N VAL A 117 -3.78 16.54 -11.88
CA VAL A 117 -4.45 15.22 -11.97
C VAL A 117 -5.87 15.35 -11.43
N THR A 118 -6.84 14.92 -12.24
CA THR A 118 -8.27 14.86 -11.91
C THR A 118 -8.78 13.45 -12.14
N GLN A 119 -9.98 13.16 -11.67
CA GLN A 119 -10.62 11.86 -11.95
C GLN A 119 -10.79 11.62 -13.46
N GLU A 120 -11.04 12.67 -14.24
CA GLU A 120 -11.26 12.61 -15.69
C GLU A 120 -10.01 12.23 -16.48
N ASN A 121 -8.81 12.71 -16.07
CA ASN A 121 -7.55 12.43 -16.75
C ASN A 121 -6.68 11.38 -16.05
N SER A 122 -7.19 10.78 -14.98
CA SER A 122 -6.44 9.84 -14.15
C SER A 122 -5.97 8.61 -14.92
N SER A 123 -6.76 8.08 -15.84
CA SER A 123 -6.39 6.91 -16.65
C SER A 123 -5.12 7.12 -17.49
N ASP A 124 -4.86 8.36 -17.90
CA ASP A 124 -3.69 8.70 -18.71
C ASP A 124 -2.44 8.92 -17.85
N LEU A 125 -2.63 9.46 -16.65
CA LEU A 125 -1.56 9.96 -15.80
C LEU A 125 -1.15 9.00 -14.66
N LEU A 126 -2.07 8.17 -14.19
CA LEU A 126 -1.82 7.26 -13.06
C LEU A 126 -1.52 5.84 -13.54
N ILE A 127 -0.76 5.10 -12.72
CA ILE A 127 -0.56 3.67 -12.92
C ILE A 127 -1.91 2.94 -12.86
N ASP A 128 -1.97 1.81 -13.55
CA ASP A 128 -3.18 1.02 -13.64
C ASP A 128 -3.33 0.17 -12.36
N LEU A 129 -4.29 0.54 -11.51
CA LEU A 129 -4.63 -0.15 -10.27
C LEU A 129 -6.08 -0.63 -10.33
N LEU A 130 -6.40 -1.68 -9.55
CA LEU A 130 -7.76 -2.24 -9.49
C LEU A 130 -8.79 -1.18 -9.07
N SER A 131 -8.43 -0.35 -8.07
CA SER A 131 -9.26 0.76 -7.61
C SER A 131 -8.45 1.81 -6.87
N ILE A 132 -8.85 3.08 -7.02
CA ILE A 132 -8.32 4.22 -6.27
C ILE A 132 -9.52 4.99 -5.71
N ASN A 133 -9.51 5.25 -4.41
CA ASN A 133 -10.53 6.04 -3.73
C ASN A 133 -10.07 7.49 -3.62
N TRP A 134 -10.77 8.40 -4.27
CA TRP A 134 -10.51 9.83 -4.20
C TRP A 134 -11.12 10.39 -2.91
N SER A 135 -10.31 11.06 -2.10
CA SER A 135 -10.67 11.42 -0.73
C SER A 135 -10.30 12.85 -0.38
N TYR A 136 -11.14 13.42 0.48
CA TYR A 136 -10.95 14.74 1.08
C TYR A 136 -10.42 14.63 2.51
N PRO A 137 -10.00 15.75 3.15
CA PRO A 137 -9.48 15.74 4.52
C PRO A 137 -10.41 15.10 5.56
N LYS A 138 -11.74 15.14 5.32
CA LYS A 138 -12.72 14.48 6.20
C LYS A 138 -12.48 12.96 6.24
N GLN A 139 -12.36 12.32 5.08
CA GLN A 139 -12.10 10.88 4.99
C GLN A 139 -10.75 10.50 5.59
N LEU A 140 -9.72 11.35 5.43
CA LEU A 140 -8.43 11.14 6.07
C LEU A 140 -8.55 11.01 7.59
N ILE A 141 -9.31 11.92 8.22
CA ILE A 141 -9.53 11.91 9.68
C ILE A 141 -10.35 10.67 10.08
N GLU A 142 -11.43 10.37 9.37
CA GLU A 142 -12.30 9.23 9.66
C GLU A 142 -11.52 7.91 9.58
N LEU A 143 -10.74 7.71 8.52
CA LEU A 143 -9.96 6.49 8.30
C LEU A 143 -8.83 6.35 9.32
N SER A 144 -8.13 7.45 9.64
CA SER A 144 -7.04 7.41 10.61
C SER A 144 -7.53 7.19 12.05
N SER A 145 -8.73 7.65 12.39
CA SER A 145 -9.32 7.46 13.72
C SER A 145 -9.88 6.05 13.95
N GLY A 146 -10.10 5.29 12.88
CA GLY A 146 -10.53 3.89 12.92
C GLY A 146 -9.38 2.87 12.92
N ALA A 147 -8.13 3.33 12.93
CA ALA A 147 -6.95 2.47 13.03
C ALA A 147 -6.70 2.06 14.49
N ASP A 148 -6.17 0.84 14.68
CA ASP A 148 -5.82 0.27 15.99
C ASP A 148 -4.42 0.72 16.44
#